data_3a5fa3d360e8a3d82ffa54630fbd428b
#
_entry.id   3a5fa3d360e8a3d82ffa54630fbd428b
#
_cell.length_a   1.000
_cell.length_b   1.000
_cell.length_c   1.000
_cell.angle_alpha   90.00
_cell.angle_beta   90.00
_cell.angle_gamma   90.00
#
_symmetry.space_group_name_H-M   'P 1'
#
loop_
_entity.id
_entity.type
_entity.pdbx_description
1 polymer ?
#
loop_
_entity_poly.entity_id
_entity_poly.type
_entity_poly.pdbx_seq_one_letter_code
_entity_poly.pdbx_strand_id
1 'polypeptide(L)'
;MAPLIVFALGVLLSVGIGGRQPANTRRPPRRGASGVGEKITPVKSDEDLIFFPTLSRQISSDEGNNDATEWDVAIHGWIFEPEHTSLRRRAFIKFLRKVLDLEKGEEASEILERRLRPFLYDNERGKSLTVELLTDQLTSSGGCSNEESGSGNIDAGAESANPKMRKRMPRSGRDGHFKGTLRISDEDFNSCNAGDSCSLSLRLVQPKVDDDGNKSRNNKRRRIWKRRVEDRVFTGTTYLLPPVGLSVISDIDDTIKLSNVLDKKELMRNTFLEEFKCVPGMSELYQSWNERGASFHFVSSSPFQLFRELYAFLERENFPLGSFHLKQIRAKPSAVLNLLSDPFERKCSTIGSIIDAYPRRTFVLVGDTGEKDPEVYGEIYRRYPNQIWRIYLRDAGEQSSERRFDASFADTPREVWSVFRDASEVSLPENR
;
A
#
# COMPACT_ATOMS: atom_id res chain seq x y z
N MET A 1 2.99 32.74 0.55
CA MET A 1 3.63 31.83 -0.42
C MET A 1 2.84 30.54 -0.64
N ALA A 2 2.26 29.88 0.38
CA ALA A 2 1.44 28.68 0.20
C ALA A 2 0.27 28.83 -0.81
N PRO A 3 -0.51 29.93 -0.84
CA PRO A 3 -1.55 30.12 -1.84
C PRO A 3 -1.01 30.21 -3.27
N LEU A 4 0.20 30.73 -3.45
CA LEU A 4 0.87 30.83 -4.76
C LEU A 4 1.33 29.47 -5.29
N ILE A 5 1.75 28.55 -4.42
CA ILE A 5 2.14 27.19 -4.79
C ILE A 5 0.89 26.41 -5.23
N VAL A 6 -0.21 26.54 -4.49
CA VAL A 6 -1.51 25.94 -4.81
C VAL A 6 -2.08 26.53 -6.10
N PHE A 7 -2.04 27.86 -6.25
CA PHE A 7 -2.54 28.55 -7.44
C PHE A 7 -1.70 28.27 -8.68
N ALA A 8 -0.37 28.25 -8.56
CA ALA A 8 0.53 27.97 -9.67
C ALA A 8 0.48 26.50 -10.15
N LEU A 9 0.29 25.54 -9.25
CA LEU A 9 -0.05 24.15 -9.60
C LEU A 9 -1.39 24.07 -10.33
N GLY A 10 -2.40 24.81 -9.89
CA GLY A 10 -3.73 24.87 -10.51
C GLY A 10 -3.73 25.48 -11.93
N VAL A 11 -2.98 26.54 -12.14
CA VAL A 11 -2.94 27.29 -13.43
C VAL A 11 -2.20 26.49 -14.51
N LEU A 12 -1.08 25.84 -14.21
CA LEU A 12 -0.36 25.00 -15.20
C LEU A 12 -1.17 23.80 -15.66
N LEU A 13 -2.12 23.36 -14.86
CA LEU A 13 -2.99 22.23 -15.11
C LEU A 13 -4.24 22.58 -15.93
N SER A 14 -4.66 23.85 -15.88
CA SER A 14 -5.76 24.38 -16.68
C SER A 14 -5.39 24.72 -18.13
N VAL A 15 -4.12 25.03 -18.39
CA VAL A 15 -3.63 25.42 -19.74
C VAL A 15 -3.37 24.21 -20.67
N GLY A 16 -3.42 22.98 -20.17
CA GLY A 16 -3.10 21.75 -20.93
C GLY A 16 -4.30 20.93 -21.46
N ILE A 17 -5.56 21.38 -21.31
CA ILE A 17 -6.73 20.59 -21.72
C ILE A 17 -7.21 21.01 -23.11
N GLY A 18 -6.38 20.79 -24.10
CA GLY A 18 -6.70 20.80 -25.52
C GLY A 18 -6.44 19.45 -26.17
N GLY A 19 -6.81 18.33 -25.52
CA GLY A 19 -6.64 16.98 -26.03
C GLY A 19 -8.00 16.40 -26.43
N ARG A 20 -8.11 15.99 -27.70
CA ARG A 20 -9.29 15.42 -28.37
C ARG A 20 -10.07 14.46 -27.45
N GLN A 21 -11.33 14.78 -27.18
CA GLN A 21 -12.29 13.80 -26.67
C GLN A 21 -12.47 12.71 -27.74
N PRO A 22 -12.33 11.42 -27.41
CA PRO A 22 -12.81 10.37 -28.29
C PRO A 22 -14.34 10.46 -28.35
N ALA A 23 -14.87 10.43 -29.58
CA ALA A 23 -16.28 10.51 -29.88
C ALA A 23 -17.10 9.53 -29.03
N ASN A 24 -18.10 10.07 -28.36
CA ASN A 24 -19.01 9.38 -27.46
C ASN A 24 -20.03 8.54 -28.28
N THR A 25 -19.64 7.37 -28.75
CA THR A 25 -20.58 6.37 -29.27
C THR A 25 -21.12 5.55 -28.11
N ARG A 26 -22.20 6.01 -27.50
CA ARG A 26 -23.03 5.21 -26.59
C ARG A 26 -23.62 4.04 -27.36
N ARG A 27 -23.05 2.85 -27.22
CA ARG A 27 -23.75 1.60 -27.48
C ARG A 27 -24.54 1.22 -26.23
N PRO A 28 -25.85 0.88 -26.35
CA PRO A 28 -26.62 0.40 -25.21
C PRO A 28 -26.07 -0.97 -24.72
N PRO A 29 -26.27 -1.31 -23.43
CA PRO A 29 -25.77 -2.57 -22.90
C PRO A 29 -26.54 -3.72 -23.57
N ARG A 30 -25.84 -4.60 -24.28
CA ARG A 30 -26.39 -5.89 -24.72
C ARG A 30 -26.67 -6.74 -23.48
N ARG A 31 -27.95 -6.97 -23.21
CA ARG A 31 -28.39 -8.04 -22.31
C ARG A 31 -28.16 -9.38 -23.00
N GLY A 32 -27.61 -10.33 -22.26
CA GLY A 32 -27.75 -11.75 -22.49
C GLY A 32 -26.72 -12.37 -23.40
N ALA A 33 -25.64 -12.92 -22.80
CA ALA A 33 -25.06 -14.19 -23.22
C ALA A 33 -24.38 -14.81 -21.98
N SER A 34 -25.02 -15.81 -21.44
CA SER A 34 -24.46 -16.76 -20.50
C SER A 34 -23.34 -17.57 -21.16
N GLY A 35 -22.17 -17.70 -20.51
CA GLY A 35 -21.27 -18.80 -20.79
C GLY A 35 -20.21 -18.60 -21.89
N VAL A 36 -19.46 -17.50 -21.86
CA VAL A 36 -18.12 -17.46 -22.48
C VAL A 36 -17.15 -17.02 -21.38
N GLY A 37 -16.21 -17.88 -21.03
CA GLY A 37 -15.16 -17.58 -20.05
C GLY A 37 -14.48 -16.28 -20.40
N GLU A 38 -14.72 -15.24 -19.60
CA GLU A 38 -14.20 -13.91 -19.84
C GLU A 38 -12.66 -13.99 -19.77
N LYS A 39 -11.97 -13.66 -20.87
CA LYS A 39 -10.50 -13.77 -20.96
C LYS A 39 -9.81 -12.94 -19.85
N ILE A 40 -8.84 -13.57 -19.16
CA ILE A 40 -7.89 -12.86 -18.31
C ILE A 40 -7.14 -11.84 -19.17
N THR A 41 -7.03 -10.60 -18.68
CA THR A 41 -6.31 -9.56 -19.40
C THR A 41 -4.84 -9.61 -18.99
N PRO A 42 -3.89 -9.83 -19.91
CA PRO A 42 -2.47 -9.81 -19.58
C PRO A 42 -2.03 -8.39 -19.19
N VAL A 43 -1.03 -8.32 -18.31
CA VAL A 43 -0.27 -7.09 -18.10
C VAL A 43 0.67 -6.93 -19.29
N LYS A 44 0.50 -5.86 -20.08
CA LYS A 44 1.29 -5.61 -21.28
C LYS A 44 2.74 -5.25 -20.92
N SER A 45 3.64 -5.27 -21.91
CA SER A 45 5.06 -4.97 -21.72
C SER A 45 5.34 -3.52 -21.30
N ASP A 46 4.42 -2.61 -21.60
CA ASP A 46 4.44 -1.18 -21.26
C ASP A 46 3.68 -0.88 -19.94
N GLU A 47 2.99 -1.86 -19.38
CA GLU A 47 2.29 -1.74 -18.10
C GLU A 47 3.12 -2.33 -16.96
N ASP A 48 2.88 -1.87 -15.74
CA ASP A 48 3.46 -2.40 -14.51
C ASP A 48 2.36 -2.63 -13.46
N LEU A 49 2.68 -3.45 -12.45
CA LEU A 49 1.77 -3.78 -11.38
C LEU A 49 2.49 -3.81 -10.03
N ILE A 50 1.86 -3.25 -9.02
CA ILE A 50 2.30 -3.32 -7.63
C ILE A 50 1.20 -3.98 -6.81
N PHE A 51 1.56 -4.98 -6.00
CA PHE A 51 0.74 -5.40 -4.88
C PHE A 51 1.09 -4.60 -3.65
N PHE A 52 0.08 -4.24 -2.87
CA PHE A 52 0.26 -3.61 -1.57
C PHE A 52 0.12 -4.66 -0.48
N PRO A 53 0.95 -4.63 0.57
CA PRO A 53 0.81 -5.52 1.71
C PRO A 53 -0.57 -5.35 2.37
N THR A 54 -1.24 -6.48 2.57
CA THR A 54 -2.60 -6.55 3.13
C THR A 54 -2.63 -7.41 4.38
N LEU A 55 -3.80 -7.54 4.98
CA LEU A 55 -4.07 -8.40 6.12
C LEU A 55 -5.07 -9.47 5.73
N SER A 56 -4.77 -10.70 6.12
CA SER A 56 -5.67 -11.84 6.03
C SER A 56 -6.17 -12.21 7.41
N ARG A 57 -7.45 -12.52 7.51
CA ARG A 57 -8.09 -12.85 8.78
C ARG A 57 -8.70 -14.24 8.77
N GLN A 58 -8.64 -14.88 9.90
CA GLN A 58 -9.37 -16.12 10.14
C GLN A 58 -10.85 -15.80 10.41
N ILE A 59 -11.75 -16.55 9.80
CA ILE A 59 -13.19 -16.45 9.99
C ILE A 59 -13.71 -17.81 10.42
N SER A 60 -14.69 -17.84 11.35
CA SER A 60 -15.45 -19.05 11.66
C SER A 60 -16.55 -19.22 10.63
N SER A 61 -16.81 -20.46 10.19
CA SER A 61 -17.96 -20.75 9.33
C SER A 61 -19.25 -20.59 10.14
N ASP A 62 -20.12 -19.67 9.74
CA ASP A 62 -21.41 -19.38 10.39
C ASP A 62 -22.49 -20.44 10.13
N GLU A 63 -22.21 -21.48 9.35
CA GLU A 63 -23.18 -22.53 9.08
C GLU A 63 -22.99 -23.70 10.05
N GLY A 64 -23.87 -23.74 11.04
CA GLY A 64 -23.93 -24.71 12.14
C GLY A 64 -23.70 -26.15 11.74
N ASN A 65 -22.53 -26.59 11.85
CA ASN A 65 -22.00 -27.90 12.17
C ASN A 65 -20.64 -28.14 11.50
N ASN A 66 -19.63 -27.63 12.10
CA ASN A 66 -18.23 -28.07 12.12
C ASN A 66 -17.32 -26.90 12.50
N ASP A 67 -16.31 -27.14 13.33
CA ASP A 67 -15.20 -26.26 13.68
C ASP A 67 -14.30 -25.89 12.47
N ALA A 68 -14.84 -25.84 11.26
CA ALA A 68 -14.09 -25.50 10.08
C ALA A 68 -13.80 -23.99 10.07
N THR A 69 -12.57 -23.63 10.26
CA THR A 69 -12.07 -22.29 10.11
C THR A 69 -11.68 -22.03 8.65
N GLU A 70 -11.94 -20.83 8.19
CA GLU A 70 -11.56 -20.35 6.86
C GLU A 70 -10.72 -19.08 6.99
N TRP A 71 -9.98 -18.74 5.94
CA TRP A 71 -9.23 -17.51 5.85
C TRP A 71 -9.76 -16.62 4.75
N ASP A 72 -10.04 -15.36 5.08
CA ASP A 72 -10.25 -14.28 4.14
C ASP A 72 -8.91 -13.64 3.82
N VAL A 73 -8.35 -13.97 2.66
CA VAL A 73 -7.08 -13.43 2.15
C VAL A 73 -7.34 -12.16 1.35
N ALA A 74 -7.07 -11.02 1.94
CA ALA A 74 -7.27 -9.73 1.28
C ALA A 74 -6.18 -9.47 0.24
N ILE A 75 -6.57 -8.94 -0.91
CA ILE A 75 -5.69 -8.64 -2.04
C ILE A 75 -5.93 -7.21 -2.49
N HIS A 76 -4.87 -6.42 -2.61
CA HIS A 76 -4.91 -5.07 -3.14
C HIS A 76 -3.74 -4.83 -4.07
N GLY A 77 -3.99 -4.32 -5.25
CA GLY A 77 -2.93 -3.96 -6.19
C GLY A 77 -3.29 -2.74 -7.04
N TRP A 78 -2.30 -2.23 -7.72
CA TRP A 78 -2.38 -1.09 -8.64
C TRP A 78 -1.70 -1.45 -9.95
N ILE A 79 -2.42 -1.30 -11.07
CA ILE A 79 -1.90 -1.48 -12.42
C ILE A 79 -1.88 -0.15 -13.16
N PHE A 80 -0.76 0.13 -13.81
CA PHE A 80 -0.49 1.41 -14.46
C PHE A 80 0.49 1.24 -15.60
N GLU A 81 0.54 2.24 -16.48
CA GLU A 81 1.56 2.39 -17.53
C GLU A 81 2.56 3.46 -17.09
N PRO A 82 3.84 3.09 -16.85
CA PRO A 82 4.90 4.07 -16.56
C PRO A 82 5.16 4.96 -17.77
N GLU A 83 4.87 6.23 -17.69
CA GLU A 83 5.13 7.20 -18.75
C GLU A 83 6.63 7.51 -18.87
N HIS A 84 7.30 6.99 -19.93
CA HIS A 84 8.75 7.12 -20.07
C HIS A 84 9.23 8.48 -20.60
N THR A 85 8.42 9.20 -21.39
CA THR A 85 8.87 10.46 -22.04
C THR A 85 7.70 11.38 -22.39
N SER A 86 7.19 12.18 -21.44
CA SER A 86 6.24 13.21 -21.83
C SER A 86 6.80 14.61 -21.65
N LEU A 87 6.45 15.52 -22.58
CA LEU A 87 6.71 16.95 -22.43
C LEU A 87 6.06 17.51 -21.16
N ARG A 88 4.90 16.94 -20.76
CA ARG A 88 4.18 17.25 -19.52
C ARG A 88 5.04 16.96 -18.29
N ARG A 89 5.70 15.80 -18.24
CA ARG A 89 6.62 15.43 -17.16
C ARG A 89 7.75 16.45 -17.02
N ARG A 90 8.43 16.77 -18.12
CA ARG A 90 9.53 17.76 -18.12
C ARG A 90 9.06 19.14 -17.66
N ALA A 91 7.88 19.58 -18.11
CA ALA A 91 7.29 20.84 -17.70
C ALA A 91 6.92 20.85 -16.21
N PHE A 92 6.35 19.75 -15.70
CA PHE A 92 5.97 19.60 -14.30
C PHE A 92 7.20 19.57 -13.37
N ILE A 93 8.23 18.81 -13.70
CA ILE A 93 9.49 18.76 -12.94
C ILE A 93 10.16 20.13 -12.95
N LYS A 94 10.25 20.80 -14.12
CA LYS A 94 10.82 22.14 -14.23
C LYS A 94 10.05 23.16 -13.38
N PHE A 95 8.73 23.05 -13.35
CA PHE A 95 7.87 23.89 -12.52
C PHE A 95 8.11 23.66 -11.03
N LEU A 96 8.13 22.40 -10.57
CA LEU A 96 8.37 22.07 -9.16
C LEU A 96 9.77 22.51 -8.72
N ARG A 97 10.80 22.33 -9.54
CA ARG A 97 12.13 22.87 -9.28
C ARG A 97 12.11 24.39 -9.02
N LYS A 98 11.35 25.13 -9.84
CA LYS A 98 11.20 26.58 -9.69
C LYS A 98 10.43 26.96 -8.42
N VAL A 99 9.37 26.22 -8.09
CA VAL A 99 8.52 26.49 -6.90
C VAL A 99 9.25 26.16 -5.61
N LEU A 100 10.06 25.10 -5.61
CA LEU A 100 10.81 24.64 -4.46
C LEU A 100 12.18 25.31 -4.34
N ASP A 101 12.47 26.28 -5.21
CA ASP A 101 13.73 27.08 -5.25
C ASP A 101 14.97 26.17 -5.27
N LEU A 102 14.91 25.13 -6.10
CA LEU A 102 15.98 24.14 -6.23
C LEU A 102 17.12 24.72 -7.07
N GLU A 103 18.20 25.12 -6.41
CA GLU A 103 19.48 25.19 -7.07
C GLU A 103 19.90 23.79 -7.56
N LYS A 104 20.70 23.76 -8.64
CA LYS A 104 21.04 22.55 -9.41
C LYS A 104 21.89 21.53 -8.61
N GLY A 105 21.32 20.92 -7.56
CA GLY A 105 21.92 19.74 -6.93
C GLY A 105 21.49 18.47 -7.70
N GLU A 106 22.44 17.63 -8.10
CA GLU A 106 22.15 16.42 -8.87
C GLU A 106 21.31 15.42 -8.04
N GLU A 107 21.67 15.20 -6.78
CA GLU A 107 21.02 14.23 -5.88
C GLU A 107 19.54 14.57 -5.57
N ALA A 108 19.25 15.80 -5.16
CA ALA A 108 17.88 16.26 -4.93
C ALA A 108 17.02 16.17 -6.21
N SER A 109 17.65 16.29 -7.38
CA SER A 109 16.98 16.16 -8.67
C SER A 109 16.60 14.71 -8.97
N GLU A 110 17.42 13.74 -8.60
CA GLU A 110 17.15 12.31 -8.80
C GLU A 110 16.06 11.82 -7.85
N ILE A 111 16.11 12.21 -6.57
CA ILE A 111 15.07 11.90 -5.58
C ILE A 111 13.72 12.46 -6.04
N LEU A 112 13.69 13.75 -6.44
CA LEU A 112 12.48 14.39 -6.95
C LEU A 112 11.90 13.63 -8.13
N GLU A 113 12.74 13.28 -9.11
CA GLU A 113 12.29 12.60 -10.31
C GLU A 113 11.74 11.18 -9.97
N ARG A 114 12.43 10.45 -9.13
CA ARG A 114 12.03 9.10 -8.67
C ARG A 114 10.67 9.12 -7.96
N ARG A 115 10.46 10.06 -7.02
CA ARG A 115 9.22 10.17 -6.23
C ARG A 115 8.05 10.78 -6.97
N LEU A 116 8.31 11.62 -8.00
CA LEU A 116 7.23 12.19 -8.81
C LEU A 116 6.75 11.29 -9.94
N ARG A 117 7.59 10.37 -10.43
CA ARG A 117 7.21 9.45 -11.53
C ARG A 117 5.85 8.77 -11.29
N PRO A 118 5.56 8.18 -10.11
CA PRO A 118 4.30 7.48 -9.88
C PRO A 118 3.04 8.38 -9.96
N PHE A 119 3.19 9.69 -9.74
CA PHE A 119 2.06 10.63 -9.87
C PHE A 119 1.71 10.96 -11.33
N LEU A 120 2.57 10.58 -12.25
CA LEU A 120 2.43 10.82 -13.69
C LEU A 120 2.10 9.55 -14.46
N TYR A 121 1.96 8.41 -13.79
CA TYR A 121 1.60 7.14 -14.41
C TYR A 121 0.16 7.16 -14.92
N ASP A 122 -0.07 6.58 -16.09
CA ASP A 122 -1.41 6.38 -16.60
C ASP A 122 -2.03 5.14 -15.97
N ASN A 123 -3.19 5.33 -15.34
CA ASN A 123 -3.89 4.26 -14.62
C ASN A 123 -4.62 3.33 -15.60
N GLU A 124 -4.37 2.03 -15.51
CA GLU A 124 -4.99 1.01 -16.35
C GLU A 124 -6.36 0.57 -15.81
N ARG A 125 -7.43 1.04 -16.45
CA ARG A 125 -8.82 0.75 -16.08
C ARG A 125 -9.37 -0.49 -16.76
N GLY A 126 -10.19 -1.24 -16.03
CA GLY A 126 -11.03 -2.32 -16.57
C GLY A 126 -10.27 -3.63 -16.83
N LYS A 127 -9.06 -3.76 -16.30
CA LYS A 127 -8.27 -4.99 -16.39
C LYS A 127 -8.90 -6.09 -15.54
N SER A 128 -9.03 -7.27 -16.11
CA SER A 128 -9.51 -8.47 -15.44
C SER A 128 -8.31 -9.36 -15.12
N LEU A 129 -7.88 -9.33 -13.87
CA LEU A 129 -6.69 -10.00 -13.36
C LEU A 129 -7.06 -11.24 -12.57
N THR A 130 -6.19 -12.23 -12.54
CA THR A 130 -6.31 -13.40 -11.67
C THR A 130 -5.09 -13.45 -10.77
N VAL A 131 -5.30 -13.63 -9.48
CA VAL A 131 -4.24 -13.76 -8.47
C VAL A 131 -4.31 -15.17 -7.90
N GLU A 132 -3.15 -15.74 -7.62
CA GLU A 132 -3.01 -17.02 -6.92
C GLU A 132 -2.14 -16.87 -5.68
N LEU A 133 -2.35 -17.76 -4.72
CA LEU A 133 -1.45 -17.95 -3.58
C LEU A 133 -0.32 -18.90 -4.01
N LEU A 134 0.88 -18.60 -3.58
CA LEU A 134 2.03 -19.47 -3.74
C LEU A 134 2.10 -20.42 -2.53
N THR A 135 2.37 -21.69 -2.77
CA THR A 135 2.71 -22.67 -1.74
C THR A 135 4.21 -22.63 -1.48
N ASP A 136 4.64 -22.70 -0.22
CA ASP A 136 6.05 -22.55 0.21
C ASP A 136 7.02 -23.62 -0.33
N GLN A 137 6.56 -24.61 -1.06
CA GLN A 137 7.45 -25.60 -1.71
C GLN A 137 8.41 -24.99 -2.74
N LEU A 138 8.23 -23.71 -3.12
CA LEU A 138 9.08 -23.00 -4.08
C LEU A 138 10.13 -22.09 -3.42
N THR A 139 10.12 -21.90 -2.11
CA THR A 139 11.03 -20.96 -1.40
C THR A 139 12.13 -21.63 -0.58
N SER A 140 12.17 -22.96 -0.47
CA SER A 140 13.18 -23.67 0.31
C SER A 140 14.54 -23.87 -0.39
N SER A 141 14.84 -23.15 -1.46
CA SER A 141 16.17 -23.16 -2.12
C SER A 141 16.98 -21.88 -1.89
N GLY A 142 17.02 -21.38 -0.65
CA GLY A 142 17.77 -20.18 -0.26
C GLY A 142 18.38 -20.25 1.12
N GLY A 143 18.92 -21.41 1.50
CA GLY A 143 19.84 -21.53 2.65
C GLY A 143 21.20 -20.96 2.28
N CYS A 144 21.73 -20.04 3.08
CA CYS A 144 23.08 -19.54 2.99
C CYS A 144 24.11 -20.70 3.05
N SER A 145 24.72 -21.03 1.94
CA SER A 145 26.06 -21.64 1.90
C SER A 145 26.73 -21.18 0.62
N ASN A 146 27.88 -20.49 0.82
CA ASN A 146 28.85 -20.22 -0.24
C ASN A 146 29.28 -21.53 -0.87
N GLU A 147 29.07 -21.69 -2.20
CA GLU A 147 30.04 -22.37 -3.05
C GLU A 147 29.65 -22.25 -4.54
N GLU A 148 30.65 -22.30 -5.37
CA GLU A 148 30.83 -21.92 -6.75
C GLU A 148 29.93 -22.59 -7.81
N SER A 149 29.69 -21.80 -8.85
CA SER A 149 29.57 -22.18 -10.27
C SER A 149 28.89 -23.52 -10.65
N GLY A 150 27.66 -23.44 -11.12
CA GLY A 150 27.03 -24.50 -11.89
C GLY A 150 25.86 -23.97 -12.69
N SER A 151 26.04 -23.84 -14.03
CA SER A 151 25.00 -23.55 -15.01
C SER A 151 23.97 -24.67 -15.00
N GLY A 152 22.88 -24.50 -14.25
CA GLY A 152 21.75 -25.41 -14.24
C GLY A 152 20.52 -24.72 -14.82
N ASN A 153 20.05 -25.20 -15.97
CA ASN A 153 18.75 -24.87 -16.55
C ASN A 153 17.65 -25.19 -15.51
N ILE A 154 17.00 -24.15 -14.98
CA ILE A 154 15.77 -24.31 -14.22
C ILE A 154 14.64 -24.46 -15.23
N ASP A 155 14.28 -25.70 -15.50
CA ASP A 155 13.02 -26.04 -16.18
C ASP A 155 11.87 -25.59 -15.30
N ALA A 156 11.21 -24.51 -15.72
CA ALA A 156 9.97 -24.03 -15.13
C ALA A 156 8.82 -24.97 -15.50
N GLY A 157 8.80 -26.15 -14.89
CA GLY A 157 7.64 -27.03 -14.88
C GLY A 157 6.51 -26.34 -14.12
N ALA A 158 5.55 -25.78 -14.87
CA ALA A 158 4.34 -25.23 -14.31
C ALA A 158 3.48 -26.38 -13.75
N GLU A 159 3.72 -26.78 -12.48
CA GLU A 159 2.77 -27.59 -11.74
C GLU A 159 1.42 -26.90 -11.69
N SER A 160 0.38 -27.65 -11.98
CA SER A 160 -1.02 -27.20 -11.97
C SER A 160 -1.38 -26.71 -10.58
N ALA A 161 -1.26 -25.37 -10.32
CA ALA A 161 -1.67 -24.80 -9.06
C ALA A 161 -3.13 -25.15 -8.78
N ASN A 162 -3.42 -25.53 -7.54
CA ASN A 162 -4.77 -25.87 -7.07
C ASN A 162 -5.74 -24.72 -7.47
N PRO A 163 -6.79 -24.98 -8.26
CA PRO A 163 -7.72 -23.94 -8.70
C PRO A 163 -8.42 -23.22 -7.54
N LYS A 164 -8.51 -23.82 -6.35
CA LYS A 164 -9.02 -23.19 -5.12
C LYS A 164 -8.12 -22.04 -4.63
N MET A 165 -6.83 -22.06 -4.97
CA MET A 165 -5.83 -21.04 -4.63
C MET A 165 -5.84 -19.85 -5.57
N ARG A 166 -6.78 -19.79 -6.52
CA ARG A 166 -6.88 -18.74 -7.53
C ARG A 166 -8.16 -17.94 -7.38
N LYS A 167 -8.03 -16.62 -7.47
CA LYS A 167 -9.17 -15.70 -7.48
C LYS A 167 -9.07 -14.75 -8.64
N ARG A 168 -10.15 -14.66 -9.41
CA ARG A 168 -10.35 -13.59 -10.36
C ARG A 168 -10.75 -12.33 -9.60
N MET A 169 -9.96 -11.29 -9.78
CA MET A 169 -10.17 -10.02 -9.12
C MET A 169 -11.28 -9.21 -9.81
N PRO A 170 -11.99 -8.34 -9.08
CA PRO A 170 -12.78 -7.30 -9.69
C PRO A 170 -11.94 -6.49 -10.67
N ARG A 171 -12.58 -5.95 -11.71
CA ARG A 171 -11.87 -5.14 -12.70
C ARG A 171 -11.24 -3.91 -12.06
N SER A 172 -10.02 -3.56 -12.49
CA SER A 172 -9.34 -2.36 -12.02
C SER A 172 -10.20 -1.10 -12.22
N GLY A 173 -10.18 -0.22 -11.21
CA GLY A 173 -10.90 1.04 -11.18
C GLY A 173 -10.35 2.09 -12.16
N ARG A 174 -10.92 3.30 -12.13
CA ARG A 174 -10.43 4.45 -12.91
C ARG A 174 -9.06 4.95 -12.43
N ASP A 175 -8.65 4.54 -11.27
CA ASP A 175 -7.37 4.83 -10.61
C ASP A 175 -6.36 3.68 -10.72
N GLY A 176 -6.67 2.66 -11.52
CA GLY A 176 -5.85 1.48 -11.74
C GLY A 176 -5.85 0.47 -10.58
N HIS A 177 -6.47 0.81 -9.44
CA HIS A 177 -6.50 -0.09 -8.30
C HIS A 177 -7.51 -1.23 -8.49
N PHE A 178 -7.17 -2.41 -7.96
CA PHE A 178 -8.08 -3.54 -7.82
C PHE A 178 -7.99 -4.09 -6.40
N LYS A 179 -9.13 -4.50 -5.86
CA LYS A 179 -9.24 -5.06 -4.51
C LYS A 179 -10.15 -6.27 -4.53
N GLY A 180 -9.90 -7.23 -3.69
CA GLY A 180 -10.76 -8.39 -3.52
C GLY A 180 -10.27 -9.28 -2.38
N THR A 181 -11.02 -10.37 -2.15
CA THR A 181 -10.71 -11.34 -1.10
C THR A 181 -10.76 -12.74 -1.70
N LEU A 182 -9.75 -13.54 -1.43
CA LEU A 182 -9.74 -14.96 -1.71
C LEU A 182 -10.05 -15.70 -0.41
N ARG A 183 -11.10 -16.54 -0.42
CA ARG A 183 -11.45 -17.38 0.71
C ARG A 183 -10.83 -18.76 0.53
N ILE A 184 -10.14 -19.25 1.55
CA ILE A 184 -9.48 -20.56 1.58
C ILE A 184 -9.81 -21.28 2.87
N SER A 185 -9.88 -22.61 2.82
CA SER A 185 -10.05 -23.46 4.00
C SER A 185 -8.75 -23.55 4.81
N ASP A 186 -8.84 -23.92 6.08
CA ASP A 186 -7.65 -24.18 6.90
C ASP A 186 -6.77 -25.30 6.31
N GLU A 187 -7.34 -26.31 5.66
CA GLU A 187 -6.57 -27.37 5.00
C GLU A 187 -5.74 -26.80 3.84
N ASP A 188 -6.37 -26.00 2.98
CA ASP A 188 -5.71 -25.33 1.87
C ASP A 188 -4.67 -24.32 2.40
N PHE A 189 -4.99 -23.62 3.50
CA PHE A 189 -4.09 -22.69 4.17
C PHE A 189 -2.84 -23.39 4.71
N ASN A 190 -3.00 -24.49 5.45
CA ASN A 190 -1.89 -25.26 6.00
C ASN A 190 -1.00 -25.86 4.91
N SER A 191 -1.56 -26.16 3.74
CA SER A 191 -0.78 -26.59 2.57
C SER A 191 0.09 -25.48 1.95
N CYS A 192 -0.30 -24.21 2.16
CA CYS A 192 0.47 -23.04 1.71
C CYS A 192 1.52 -22.56 2.73
N ASN A 193 1.28 -22.86 4.02
CA ASN A 193 2.05 -22.34 5.14
C ASN A 193 2.80 -23.48 5.83
N ALA A 194 3.83 -24.00 5.17
CA ALA A 194 4.64 -25.12 5.69
C ALA A 194 5.61 -24.73 6.80
N GLY A 195 5.55 -23.50 7.33
CA GLY A 195 6.41 -22.96 8.38
C GLY A 195 5.68 -21.96 9.27
N ASP A 196 6.39 -21.47 10.31
CA ASP A 196 5.92 -20.43 11.24
C ASP A 196 5.78 -19.03 10.58
N SER A 197 5.58 -18.97 9.26
CA SER A 197 5.49 -17.72 8.52
C SER A 197 4.18 -16.99 8.81
N CYS A 198 4.27 -15.76 9.31
CA CYS A 198 3.14 -14.87 9.52
C CYS A 198 2.63 -14.22 8.24
N SER A 199 2.99 -14.72 7.04
CA SER A 199 2.60 -14.13 5.77
C SER A 199 2.45 -15.16 4.66
N LEU A 200 1.60 -14.84 3.67
CA LEU A 200 1.44 -15.59 2.43
C LEU A 200 1.91 -14.77 1.24
N SER A 201 2.49 -15.44 0.27
CA SER A 201 2.91 -14.83 -1.00
C SER A 201 1.79 -14.92 -2.04
N LEU A 202 1.55 -13.80 -2.70
CA LEU A 202 0.60 -13.66 -3.81
C LEU A 202 1.36 -13.59 -5.13
N ARG A 203 0.80 -14.16 -6.18
CA ARG A 203 1.32 -14.02 -7.55
C ARG A 203 0.21 -13.68 -8.54
N LEU A 204 0.52 -12.81 -9.49
CA LEU A 204 -0.36 -12.57 -10.62
C LEU A 204 -0.24 -13.71 -11.63
N VAL A 205 -1.38 -14.30 -12.01
CA VAL A 205 -1.43 -15.29 -13.08
C VAL A 205 -1.46 -14.57 -14.43
N GLN A 206 -0.40 -14.71 -15.20
CA GLN A 206 -0.36 -14.24 -16.58
C GLN A 206 -1.01 -15.30 -17.51
N PRO A 207 -1.91 -14.91 -18.42
CA PRO A 207 -2.47 -15.86 -19.36
C PRO A 207 -1.38 -16.36 -20.31
N LYS A 208 -1.30 -17.67 -20.51
CA LYS A 208 -0.49 -18.24 -21.58
C LYS A 208 -1.01 -17.67 -22.90
N VAL A 209 -0.15 -17.04 -23.67
CA VAL A 209 -0.51 -16.52 -24.98
C VAL A 209 -0.44 -17.69 -25.96
N ASP A 210 -1.60 -18.29 -26.29
CA ASP A 210 -1.69 -19.39 -27.23
C ASP A 210 -1.03 -18.99 -28.54
N ASP A 211 -0.21 -19.90 -29.09
CA ASP A 211 0.41 -19.75 -30.39
C ASP A 211 -0.63 -20.11 -31.45
N ASP A 212 -1.57 -19.16 -31.71
CA ASP A 212 -2.47 -19.29 -32.82
C ASP A 212 -1.61 -19.48 -34.08
N GLY A 213 -1.63 -20.70 -34.63
CA GLY A 213 -0.75 -21.17 -35.70
C GLY A 213 -0.81 -20.41 -37.06
N ASN A 214 -1.06 -19.11 -36.98
CA ASN A 214 -1.09 -18.23 -38.13
C ASN A 214 0.34 -17.76 -38.49
N LYS A 215 0.92 -18.46 -39.48
CA LYS A 215 2.26 -18.24 -40.03
C LYS A 215 2.35 -16.93 -40.81
N SER A 216 2.22 -15.79 -40.15
CA SER A 216 2.49 -14.47 -40.74
C SER A 216 3.97 -14.10 -40.57
N ARG A 217 4.59 -13.59 -41.65
CA ARG A 217 6.02 -13.20 -41.76
C ARG A 217 6.50 -12.13 -40.72
N ASN A 218 5.65 -11.62 -39.88
CA ASN A 218 5.99 -10.63 -38.84
C ASN A 218 6.33 -11.24 -37.47
N ASN A 219 6.70 -12.51 -37.44
CA ASN A 219 6.72 -13.38 -36.25
C ASN A 219 7.87 -13.10 -35.26
N LYS A 220 9.00 -12.49 -35.69
CA LYS A 220 10.16 -12.27 -34.80
C LYS A 220 9.88 -11.19 -33.73
N ARG A 221 9.28 -10.07 -34.10
CA ARG A 221 8.93 -8.99 -33.16
C ARG A 221 7.80 -9.42 -32.22
N ARG A 222 6.79 -10.17 -32.69
CA ARG A 222 5.72 -10.76 -31.90
C ARG A 222 6.23 -11.82 -30.91
N ARG A 223 7.18 -12.69 -31.28
CA ARG A 223 7.80 -13.68 -30.39
C ARG A 223 8.64 -13.03 -29.29
N ILE A 224 9.39 -11.98 -29.59
CA ILE A 224 10.18 -11.23 -28.59
C ILE A 224 9.24 -10.49 -27.63
N TRP A 225 8.13 -9.93 -28.13
CA TRP A 225 7.11 -9.29 -27.30
C TRP A 225 6.37 -10.30 -26.41
N LYS A 226 5.98 -11.47 -26.95
CA LYS A 226 5.39 -12.59 -26.21
C LYS A 226 6.29 -13.02 -25.05
N ARG A 227 7.57 -13.35 -25.31
CA ARG A 227 8.53 -13.74 -24.25
C ARG A 227 8.63 -12.69 -23.14
N ARG A 228 8.75 -11.41 -23.47
CA ARG A 228 8.85 -10.33 -22.48
C ARG A 228 7.62 -10.17 -21.59
N VAL A 229 6.44 -10.58 -22.04
CA VAL A 229 5.20 -10.53 -21.23
C VAL A 229 5.07 -11.77 -20.35
N GLU A 230 5.46 -12.93 -20.84
CA GLU A 230 5.38 -14.22 -20.13
C GLU A 230 6.40 -14.33 -18.98
N ASP A 231 7.57 -13.69 -19.13
CA ASP A 231 8.67 -13.78 -18.14
C ASP A 231 8.54 -12.82 -16.95
N ARG A 232 7.54 -11.92 -16.95
CA ARG A 232 7.36 -10.95 -15.85
C ARG A 232 6.52 -11.56 -14.73
N VAL A 233 7.12 -11.69 -13.56
CA VAL A 233 6.46 -12.16 -12.35
C VAL A 233 6.12 -10.97 -11.46
N PHE A 234 4.86 -10.89 -11.04
CA PHE A 234 4.40 -9.89 -10.08
C PHE A 234 3.98 -10.61 -8.82
N THR A 235 4.64 -10.32 -7.73
CA THR A 235 4.38 -10.90 -6.41
C THR A 235 3.96 -9.85 -5.41
N GLY A 236 3.30 -10.29 -4.37
CA GLY A 236 2.89 -9.45 -3.23
C GLY A 236 2.81 -10.29 -1.96
N THR A 237 2.60 -9.63 -0.85
CA THR A 237 2.52 -10.25 0.47
C THR A 237 1.19 -9.90 1.14
N THR A 238 0.61 -10.85 1.82
CA THR A 238 -0.48 -10.63 2.78
C THR A 238 -0.08 -11.21 4.13
N TYR A 239 -0.24 -10.42 5.18
CA TYR A 239 0.10 -10.85 6.55
C TYR A 239 -1.08 -11.58 7.16
N LEU A 240 -0.77 -12.69 7.80
CA LEU A 240 -1.74 -13.51 8.52
C LEU A 240 -1.92 -12.94 9.92
N LEU A 241 -3.15 -12.62 10.26
CA LEU A 241 -3.43 -12.04 11.54
C LEU A 241 -4.35 -12.96 12.35
N PRO A 242 -3.82 -13.57 13.43
CA PRO A 242 -4.64 -14.33 14.36
C PRO A 242 -5.78 -13.49 14.93
N PRO A 243 -6.93 -14.09 15.23
CA PRO A 243 -8.09 -13.35 15.72
C PRO A 243 -7.87 -12.68 17.08
N VAL A 244 -6.87 -13.13 17.83
CA VAL A 244 -6.49 -12.60 19.16
C VAL A 244 -5.04 -12.14 19.10
N GLY A 245 -4.68 -11.15 19.89
CA GLY A 245 -3.33 -10.60 20.01
C GLY A 245 -3.30 -9.09 19.98
N LEU A 246 -2.09 -8.54 19.95
CA LEU A 246 -1.86 -7.10 19.91
C LEU A 246 -1.66 -6.62 18.47
N SER A 247 -2.26 -5.50 18.14
CA SER A 247 -2.04 -4.75 16.91
C SER A 247 -1.63 -3.31 17.21
N VAL A 248 -0.66 -2.82 16.47
CA VAL A 248 -0.23 -1.41 16.50
C VAL A 248 -0.70 -0.73 15.22
N ILE A 249 -1.56 0.27 15.36
CA ILE A 249 -1.94 1.14 14.25
C ILE A 249 -1.09 2.40 14.35
N SER A 250 -0.18 2.57 13.40
CA SER A 250 0.78 3.66 13.39
C SER A 250 0.53 4.60 12.22
N ASP A 251 0.57 5.91 12.47
CA ASP A 251 0.85 6.88 11.42
C ASP A 251 2.32 6.82 11.00
N ILE A 252 2.68 7.51 9.93
CA ILE A 252 4.03 7.53 9.35
C ILE A 252 4.69 8.89 9.52
N ASP A 253 4.04 9.94 8.99
CA ASP A 253 4.61 11.28 8.91
C ASP A 253 4.70 11.92 10.31
N ASP A 254 5.87 12.40 10.71
CA ASP A 254 6.21 12.91 12.05
C ASP A 254 5.94 11.95 13.23
N THR A 255 5.51 10.74 12.95
CA THR A 255 5.39 9.65 13.92
C THR A 255 6.63 8.75 13.91
N ILE A 256 6.97 8.18 12.76
CA ILE A 256 8.16 7.32 12.57
C ILE A 256 9.14 7.88 11.55
N LYS A 257 8.68 8.79 10.69
CA LYS A 257 9.45 9.48 9.64
C LYS A 257 9.40 10.99 9.86
N LEU A 258 10.56 11.63 9.93
CA LEU A 258 10.67 13.08 10.05
C LEU A 258 10.16 13.78 8.79
N SER A 259 9.09 14.56 8.90
CA SER A 259 8.38 15.18 7.78
C SER A 259 8.18 16.68 7.93
N ASN A 260 8.07 17.19 9.17
CA ASN A 260 7.71 18.57 9.51
C ASN A 260 6.34 18.97 8.91
N VAL A 261 5.30 18.20 9.26
CA VAL A 261 3.93 18.37 8.71
C VAL A 261 3.34 19.76 8.98
N LEU A 262 3.82 20.46 10.01
CA LEU A 262 3.39 21.81 10.38
C LEU A 262 3.88 22.87 9.39
N ASP A 263 5.05 22.69 8.79
CA ASP A 263 5.57 23.55 7.72
C ASP A 263 5.37 22.87 6.36
N LYS A 264 4.42 23.39 5.57
CA LYS A 264 4.10 22.84 4.24
C LYS A 264 5.28 22.83 3.27
N LYS A 265 6.21 23.80 3.40
CA LYS A 265 7.40 23.87 2.54
C LYS A 265 8.39 22.77 2.93
N GLU A 266 8.62 22.62 4.22
CA GLU A 266 9.50 21.58 4.74
C GLU A 266 8.90 20.18 4.51
N LEU A 267 7.59 20.01 4.70
CA LEU A 267 6.89 18.77 4.37
C LEU A 267 7.12 18.37 2.91
N MET A 268 6.95 19.32 1.96
CA MET A 268 7.18 19.05 0.54
C MET A 268 8.65 18.75 0.24
N ARG A 269 9.58 19.44 0.90
CA ARG A 269 11.01 19.21 0.78
C ARG A 269 11.37 17.80 1.29
N ASN A 270 10.99 17.46 2.51
CA ASN A 270 11.26 16.17 3.12
C ASN A 270 10.57 15.01 2.38
N THR A 271 9.42 15.28 1.74
CA THR A 271 8.70 14.26 0.96
C THR A 271 9.32 14.03 -0.41
N PHE A 272 9.82 15.06 -1.09
CA PHE A 272 10.19 14.94 -2.51
C PHE A 272 11.66 15.19 -2.82
N LEU A 273 12.45 15.75 -1.89
CA LEU A 273 13.82 16.19 -2.17
C LEU A 273 14.88 15.55 -1.27
N GLU A 274 14.50 15.17 -0.06
CA GLU A 274 15.42 14.61 0.93
C GLU A 274 15.18 13.11 1.09
N GLU A 275 16.22 12.34 1.39
CA GLU A 275 16.01 10.96 1.82
C GLU A 275 15.20 10.93 3.11
N PHE A 276 14.32 9.93 3.23
CA PHE A 276 13.49 9.79 4.43
C PHE A 276 14.35 9.48 5.64
N LYS A 277 14.13 10.20 6.72
CA LYS A 277 14.85 10.07 8.00
C LYS A 277 13.92 9.50 9.06
N CYS A 278 14.43 8.53 9.82
CA CYS A 278 13.73 7.93 10.93
C CYS A 278 13.63 8.92 12.11
N VAL A 279 12.53 8.86 12.84
CA VAL A 279 12.44 9.43 14.18
C VAL A 279 13.28 8.55 15.11
N PRO A 280 14.28 9.13 15.82
CA PRO A 280 15.19 8.34 16.63
C PRO A 280 14.48 7.44 17.66
N GLY A 281 14.95 6.20 17.80
CA GLY A 281 14.44 5.21 18.76
C GLY A 281 13.12 4.53 18.39
N MET A 282 12.40 5.01 17.37
CA MET A 282 11.10 4.43 16.99
C MET A 282 11.21 3.06 16.32
N SER A 283 12.29 2.83 15.59
CA SER A 283 12.55 1.53 14.96
C SER A 283 12.79 0.46 16.03
N GLU A 284 13.67 0.74 16.98
CA GLU A 284 14.01 -0.15 18.10
C GLU A 284 12.78 -0.42 18.98
N LEU A 285 11.99 0.61 19.25
CA LEU A 285 10.73 0.50 19.99
C LEU A 285 9.77 -0.47 19.28
N TYR A 286 9.56 -0.30 17.97
CA TYR A 286 8.64 -1.14 17.20
C TYR A 286 9.16 -2.57 17.06
N GLN A 287 10.47 -2.76 16.90
CA GLN A 287 11.07 -4.10 16.90
C GLN A 287 10.84 -4.81 18.24
N SER A 288 11.03 -4.13 19.37
CA SER A 288 10.77 -4.72 20.69
C SER A 288 9.29 -5.15 20.87
N TRP A 289 8.36 -4.42 20.24
CA TRP A 289 6.94 -4.79 20.24
C TRP A 289 6.64 -5.96 19.32
N ASN A 290 7.29 -5.99 18.16
CA ASN A 290 7.20 -7.09 17.19
C ASN A 290 7.70 -8.42 17.79
N GLU A 291 8.82 -8.39 18.50
CA GLU A 291 9.37 -9.54 19.24
C GLU A 291 8.40 -10.06 20.33
N ARG A 292 7.53 -9.19 20.85
CA ARG A 292 6.45 -9.56 21.75
C ARG A 292 5.15 -9.96 21.05
N GLY A 293 5.18 -10.16 19.73
CA GLY A 293 4.07 -10.64 18.91
C GLY A 293 3.08 -9.56 18.47
N ALA A 294 3.43 -8.26 18.53
CA ALA A 294 2.61 -7.21 17.97
C ALA A 294 2.64 -7.22 16.45
N SER A 295 1.47 -7.03 15.83
CA SER A 295 1.32 -6.87 14.37
C SER A 295 1.13 -5.39 14.02
N PHE A 296 1.60 -4.96 12.85
CA PHE A 296 1.65 -3.54 12.48
C PHE A 296 0.74 -3.18 11.30
N HIS A 297 0.10 -2.02 11.40
CA HIS A 297 -0.78 -1.42 10.40
C HIS A 297 -0.39 0.05 10.22
N PHE A 298 0.18 0.38 9.07
CA PHE A 298 0.58 1.75 8.76
C PHE A 298 -0.56 2.50 8.07
N VAL A 299 -1.11 3.50 8.75
CA VAL A 299 -2.24 4.32 8.29
C VAL A 299 -1.78 5.76 8.12
N SER A 300 -1.51 6.19 6.88
CA SER A 300 -0.95 7.52 6.61
C SER A 300 -1.77 8.32 5.59
N SER A 301 -1.67 9.64 5.68
CA SER A 301 -2.19 10.57 4.68
C SER A 301 -1.37 10.60 3.40
N SER A 302 -0.20 10.00 3.40
CA SER A 302 0.64 9.81 2.23
C SER A 302 -0.05 8.96 1.16
N PRO A 303 0.07 9.30 -0.14
CA PRO A 303 -0.60 8.58 -1.22
C PRO A 303 0.09 7.27 -1.60
N PHE A 304 -0.67 6.34 -2.19
CA PHE A 304 -0.14 5.07 -2.69
C PHE A 304 0.99 5.23 -3.73
N GLN A 305 1.09 6.37 -4.40
CA GLN A 305 2.19 6.70 -5.30
C GLN A 305 3.56 6.74 -4.61
N LEU A 306 3.59 7.01 -3.30
CA LEU A 306 4.82 6.98 -2.48
C LEU A 306 5.09 5.62 -1.82
N PHE A 307 4.25 4.62 -2.05
CA PHE A 307 4.35 3.32 -1.38
C PHE A 307 5.75 2.70 -1.48
N ARG A 308 6.34 2.63 -2.69
CA ARG A 308 7.67 2.02 -2.88
C ARG A 308 8.75 2.71 -2.03
N GLU A 309 8.69 4.03 -1.93
CA GLU A 309 9.64 4.82 -1.14
C GLU A 309 9.43 4.63 0.37
N LEU A 310 8.16 4.60 0.81
CA LEU A 310 7.82 4.36 2.22
C LEU A 310 8.16 2.93 2.65
N TYR A 311 7.90 1.95 1.79
CA TYR A 311 8.22 0.56 2.07
C TYR A 311 9.74 0.36 2.16
N ALA A 312 10.50 0.88 1.19
CA ALA A 312 11.96 0.85 1.22
C ALA A 312 12.55 1.60 2.43
N PHE A 313 11.89 2.67 2.88
CA PHE A 313 12.26 3.36 4.12
C PHE A 313 12.08 2.46 5.34
N LEU A 314 10.94 1.78 5.49
CA LEU A 314 10.71 0.88 6.62
C LEU A 314 11.71 -0.27 6.63
N GLU A 315 12.00 -0.86 5.46
CA GLU A 315 13.02 -1.93 5.35
C GLU A 315 14.43 -1.42 5.74
N ARG A 316 14.86 -0.29 5.20
CA ARG A 316 16.19 0.29 5.46
C ARG A 316 16.39 0.66 6.93
N GLU A 317 15.36 1.22 7.57
CA GLU A 317 15.41 1.62 8.97
C GLU A 317 15.04 0.49 9.93
N ASN A 318 14.90 -0.74 9.40
CA ASN A 318 14.60 -1.95 10.18
C ASN A 318 13.29 -1.87 11.00
N PHE A 319 12.24 -1.25 10.45
CA PHE A 319 10.91 -1.33 11.05
C PHE A 319 10.26 -2.70 10.80
N PRO A 320 9.42 -3.20 11.72
CA PRO A 320 8.58 -4.36 11.42
C PRO A 320 7.69 -4.05 10.23
N LEU A 321 7.57 -5.00 9.31
CA LEU A 321 6.68 -4.85 8.17
C LEU A 321 5.24 -5.16 8.56
N GLY A 322 4.28 -4.60 7.82
CA GLY A 322 2.86 -4.74 8.11
C GLY A 322 1.99 -4.28 6.95
N SER A 323 0.71 -4.14 7.18
CA SER A 323 -0.21 -3.65 6.15
C SER A 323 -0.10 -2.14 5.95
N PHE A 324 -0.32 -1.71 4.70
CA PHE A 324 -0.30 -0.30 4.31
C PHE A 324 -1.69 0.21 3.92
N HIS A 325 -2.10 1.27 4.59
CA HIS A 325 -3.38 1.96 4.37
C HIS A 325 -3.14 3.42 4.00
N LEU A 326 -2.71 3.63 2.76
CA LEU A 326 -2.35 4.94 2.25
C LEU A 326 -3.55 5.63 1.57
N LYS A 327 -3.40 6.92 1.28
CA LYS A 327 -4.42 7.70 0.60
C LYS A 327 -4.50 7.30 -0.87
N GLN A 328 -5.69 6.90 -1.32
CA GLN A 328 -5.95 6.61 -2.71
C GLN A 328 -6.28 7.90 -3.45
N ILE A 329 -5.39 8.35 -4.31
CA ILE A 329 -5.58 9.52 -5.14
C ILE A 329 -5.58 9.13 -6.62
N ARG A 330 -6.45 9.76 -7.40
CA ARG A 330 -6.43 9.57 -8.85
C ARG A 330 -5.20 10.26 -9.41
N ALA A 331 -4.47 9.60 -10.30
CA ALA A 331 -3.37 10.19 -11.02
C ALA A 331 -3.88 11.35 -11.91
N LYS A 332 -3.87 12.52 -11.32
CA LYS A 332 -4.01 13.80 -11.99
C LYS A 332 -3.01 14.74 -11.33
N PRO A 333 -2.39 15.63 -12.09
CA PRO A 333 -1.46 16.59 -11.50
C PRO A 333 -2.08 17.43 -10.37
N SER A 334 -3.41 17.69 -10.42
CA SER A 334 -4.15 18.31 -9.31
C SER A 334 -4.24 17.45 -8.05
N ALA A 335 -3.93 16.15 -8.13
CA ALA A 335 -3.99 15.24 -6.98
C ALA A 335 -2.86 15.53 -5.95
N VAL A 336 -1.76 16.13 -6.37
CA VAL A 336 -0.72 16.61 -5.44
C VAL A 336 -1.28 17.68 -4.49
N LEU A 337 -2.29 18.45 -4.92
CA LEU A 337 -2.99 19.40 -4.06
C LEU A 337 -3.87 18.73 -3.01
N ASN A 338 -4.39 17.54 -3.30
CA ASN A 338 -5.21 16.76 -2.37
C ASN A 338 -4.38 16.13 -1.23
N LEU A 339 -3.04 16.21 -1.28
CA LEU A 339 -2.19 15.81 -0.15
C LEU A 339 -2.51 16.63 1.11
N LEU A 340 -3.00 17.84 0.94
CA LEU A 340 -3.29 18.79 2.01
C LEU A 340 -4.76 18.79 2.48
N SER A 341 -5.59 17.85 2.01
CA SER A 341 -6.98 17.75 2.48
C SER A 341 -7.06 17.14 3.87
N ASP A 342 -8.06 17.54 4.65
CA ASP A 342 -8.29 17.04 6.01
C ASP A 342 -8.34 15.50 6.03
N PRO A 343 -7.50 14.83 6.82
CA PRO A 343 -7.43 13.38 6.88
C PRO A 343 -8.45 12.73 7.82
N PHE A 344 -9.18 13.49 8.63
CA PHE A 344 -9.98 13.01 9.76
C PHE A 344 -10.92 11.86 9.39
N GLU A 345 -11.90 12.11 8.53
CA GLU A 345 -12.91 11.11 8.13
C GLU A 345 -12.29 9.85 7.53
N ARG A 346 -11.24 10.03 6.72
CA ARG A 346 -10.56 8.92 6.06
C ARG A 346 -9.78 8.06 7.07
N LYS A 347 -9.02 8.69 7.99
CA LYS A 347 -8.27 7.95 9.04
C LYS A 347 -9.28 7.24 9.95
N CYS A 348 -10.35 7.90 10.39
CA CYS A 348 -11.40 7.28 11.22
C CYS A 348 -12.04 6.06 10.53
N SER A 349 -12.42 6.19 9.25
CA SER A 349 -13.00 5.08 8.48
C SER A 349 -12.03 3.93 8.27
N THR A 350 -10.76 4.23 7.99
CA THR A 350 -9.73 3.21 7.76
C THR A 350 -9.42 2.45 9.04
N ILE A 351 -9.17 3.15 10.15
CA ILE A 351 -8.86 2.56 11.45
C ILE A 351 -10.06 1.76 11.95
N GLY A 352 -11.28 2.30 11.85
CA GLY A 352 -12.49 1.59 12.21
C GLY A 352 -12.64 0.29 11.43
N SER A 353 -12.40 0.30 10.11
CA SER A 353 -12.46 -0.92 9.30
C SER A 353 -11.42 -1.99 9.70
N ILE A 354 -10.24 -1.57 10.17
CA ILE A 354 -9.23 -2.50 10.71
C ILE A 354 -9.76 -3.12 12.01
N ILE A 355 -10.24 -2.31 12.94
CA ILE A 355 -10.73 -2.78 14.25
C ILE A 355 -11.94 -3.69 14.08
N ASP A 356 -12.91 -3.33 13.23
CA ASP A 356 -14.10 -4.14 12.94
C ASP A 356 -13.74 -5.51 12.34
N ALA A 357 -12.67 -5.58 11.55
CA ALA A 357 -12.21 -6.84 10.98
C ALA A 357 -11.63 -7.80 12.04
N TYR A 358 -11.21 -7.28 13.20
CA TYR A 358 -10.56 -8.06 14.27
C TYR A 358 -11.16 -7.77 15.67
N PRO A 359 -12.40 -8.15 15.91
CA PRO A 359 -13.15 -7.75 17.12
C PRO A 359 -12.58 -8.28 18.44
N ARG A 360 -11.69 -9.29 18.39
CA ARG A 360 -11.05 -9.88 19.58
C ARG A 360 -9.59 -9.43 19.77
N ARG A 361 -9.06 -8.55 18.92
CA ARG A 361 -7.71 -8.01 19.07
C ARG A 361 -7.72 -6.75 19.92
N THR A 362 -6.60 -6.50 20.57
CA THR A 362 -6.33 -5.27 21.29
C THR A 362 -5.44 -4.37 20.44
N PHE A 363 -5.66 -3.06 20.50
CA PHE A 363 -4.97 -2.10 19.65
C PHE A 363 -4.22 -1.04 20.46
N VAL A 364 -3.02 -0.72 19.99
CA VAL A 364 -2.25 0.47 20.39
C VAL A 364 -2.25 1.41 19.18
N LEU A 365 -2.58 2.68 19.41
CA LEU A 365 -2.56 3.73 18.40
C LEU A 365 -1.32 4.59 18.62
N VAL A 366 -0.55 4.84 17.55
CA VAL A 366 0.64 5.70 17.60
C VAL A 366 0.56 6.72 16.47
N GLY A 367 0.65 8.00 16.83
CA GLY A 367 0.55 9.11 15.88
C GLY A 367 1.36 10.31 16.34
N ASP A 368 1.10 11.44 15.74
CA ASP A 368 1.74 12.72 16.04
C ASP A 368 0.74 13.79 16.51
N THR A 369 1.26 14.87 17.06
CA THR A 369 0.44 16.02 17.49
C THR A 369 0.27 17.09 16.40
N GLY A 370 1.01 17.02 15.31
CA GLY A 370 1.01 18.02 14.24
C GLY A 370 -0.14 17.86 13.25
N GLU A 371 -0.55 16.62 12.96
CA GLU A 371 -1.74 16.32 12.14
C GLU A 371 -3.02 16.21 12.99
N LYS A 372 -4.00 15.43 12.50
CA LYS A 372 -5.32 15.23 13.14
C LYS A 372 -5.40 13.98 14.02
N ASP A 373 -4.25 13.38 14.36
CA ASP A 373 -4.24 12.13 15.12
C ASP A 373 -4.86 12.24 16.51
N PRO A 374 -4.69 13.34 17.27
CA PRO A 374 -5.41 13.49 18.53
C PRO A 374 -6.93 13.39 18.38
N GLU A 375 -7.51 14.12 17.40
CA GLU A 375 -8.95 14.12 17.12
C GLU A 375 -9.43 12.76 16.60
N VAL A 376 -8.66 12.14 15.70
CA VAL A 376 -8.95 10.81 15.13
C VAL A 376 -8.94 9.75 16.23
N TYR A 377 -7.90 9.71 17.07
CA TYR A 377 -7.74 8.67 18.07
C TYR A 377 -8.73 8.83 19.23
N GLY A 378 -9.08 10.05 19.61
CA GLY A 378 -10.17 10.31 20.54
C GLY A 378 -11.51 9.79 20.01
N GLU A 379 -11.81 10.02 18.72
CA GLU A 379 -13.01 9.49 18.08
C GLU A 379 -12.99 7.96 17.99
N ILE A 380 -11.85 7.35 17.67
CA ILE A 380 -11.68 5.89 17.63
C ILE A 380 -11.86 5.30 19.02
N TYR A 381 -11.32 5.91 20.06
CA TYR A 381 -11.52 5.44 21.43
C TYR A 381 -12.99 5.45 21.83
N ARG A 382 -13.74 6.51 21.52
CA ARG A 382 -15.19 6.58 21.79
C ARG A 382 -15.97 5.44 21.12
N ARG A 383 -15.56 5.04 19.91
CA ARG A 383 -16.21 3.92 19.18
C ARG A 383 -15.80 2.55 19.69
N TYR A 384 -14.56 2.39 20.13
CA TYR A 384 -13.96 1.09 20.44
C TYR A 384 -13.24 1.07 21.82
N PRO A 385 -13.86 1.53 22.93
CA PRO A 385 -13.18 1.71 24.21
C PRO A 385 -12.60 0.41 24.79
N ASN A 386 -13.21 -0.75 24.47
CA ASN A 386 -12.77 -2.05 24.96
C ASN A 386 -11.60 -2.65 24.17
N GLN A 387 -11.33 -2.16 22.97
CA GLN A 387 -10.27 -2.67 22.11
C GLN A 387 -9.03 -1.76 22.08
N ILE A 388 -9.17 -0.48 22.37
CA ILE A 388 -8.03 0.44 22.44
C ILE A 388 -7.39 0.35 23.81
N TRP A 389 -6.13 -0.06 23.83
CA TRP A 389 -5.38 -0.24 25.04
C TRP A 389 -4.56 0.99 25.43
N ARG A 390 -3.86 1.57 24.42
CA ARG A 390 -3.04 2.77 24.58
C ARG A 390 -3.07 3.64 23.32
N ILE A 391 -2.88 4.93 23.55
CA ILE A 391 -2.71 5.94 22.50
C ILE A 391 -1.44 6.71 22.84
N TYR A 392 -0.49 6.70 21.92
CA TYR A 392 0.76 7.43 22.03
C TYR A 392 0.83 8.50 20.94
N LEU A 393 1.08 9.74 21.32
CA LEU A 393 1.18 10.88 20.42
C LEU A 393 2.57 11.49 20.53
N ARG A 394 3.35 11.40 19.47
CA ARG A 394 4.64 12.07 19.42
C ARG A 394 4.45 13.59 19.33
N ASP A 395 5.10 14.32 20.19
CA ASP A 395 5.11 15.80 20.16
C ASP A 395 5.86 16.28 18.92
N ALA A 396 5.12 16.78 17.92
CA ALA A 396 5.67 17.33 16.68
C ALA A 396 5.94 18.85 16.73
N GLY A 397 5.78 19.49 17.91
CA GLY A 397 6.06 20.90 18.13
C GLY A 397 4.88 21.74 18.61
N GLU A 398 4.91 23.05 18.38
CA GLU A 398 4.13 24.11 19.04
C GLU A 398 2.58 24.01 18.96
N GLN A 399 2.00 23.11 18.20
CA GLN A 399 0.53 22.94 18.14
C GLN A 399 -0.06 22.03 19.23
N SER A 400 0.77 21.54 20.14
CA SER A 400 0.38 20.73 21.30
C SER A 400 -0.25 21.60 22.39
N SER A 401 -1.49 22.06 22.21
CA SER A 401 -2.18 22.79 23.27
C SER A 401 -2.98 21.84 24.15
N GLU A 402 -2.90 22.00 25.47
CA GLU A 402 -3.70 21.23 26.43
C GLU A 402 -5.19 21.26 26.08
N ARG A 403 -5.72 22.41 25.67
CA ARG A 403 -7.12 22.56 25.23
C ARG A 403 -7.50 21.64 24.07
N ARG A 404 -6.57 21.40 23.14
CA ARG A 404 -6.81 20.49 22.01
C ARG A 404 -6.92 19.06 22.49
N PHE A 405 -6.04 18.66 23.40
CA PHE A 405 -6.06 17.32 23.97
C PHE A 405 -7.29 17.11 24.87
N ASP A 406 -7.66 18.10 25.69
CA ASP A 406 -8.87 18.05 26.49
C ASP A 406 -10.12 17.85 25.63
N ALA A 407 -10.20 18.55 24.50
CA ALA A 407 -11.31 18.40 23.56
C ALA A 407 -11.29 17.04 22.84
N SER A 408 -10.11 16.57 22.41
CA SER A 408 -9.97 15.33 21.68
C SER A 408 -10.23 14.09 22.54
N PHE A 409 -9.80 14.13 23.81
CA PHE A 409 -9.83 13.01 24.74
C PHE A 409 -10.77 13.24 25.95
N ALA A 410 -11.79 14.12 25.81
CA ALA A 410 -12.73 14.45 26.88
C ALA A 410 -13.33 13.21 27.57
N ASP A 411 -13.66 12.19 26.79
CA ASP A 411 -14.27 10.94 27.26
C ASP A 411 -13.26 9.77 27.35
N THR A 412 -11.95 10.07 27.29
CA THR A 412 -10.88 9.06 27.33
C THR A 412 -10.16 9.12 28.67
N PRO A 413 -10.10 8.01 29.44
CA PRO A 413 -9.33 7.97 30.70
C PRO A 413 -7.88 8.41 30.48
N ARG A 414 -7.36 9.23 31.42
CA ARG A 414 -6.03 9.84 31.24
C ARG A 414 -4.89 8.82 31.13
N GLU A 415 -5.08 7.68 31.75
CA GLU A 415 -4.14 6.55 31.67
C GLU A 415 -4.09 5.88 30.29
N VAL A 416 -5.07 6.09 29.41
CA VAL A 416 -5.13 5.47 28.07
C VAL A 416 -4.25 6.19 27.06
N TRP A 417 -4.01 7.48 27.23
CA TRP A 417 -3.26 8.27 26.25
C TRP A 417 -2.09 9.04 26.89
N SER A 418 -1.04 9.24 26.12
CA SER A 418 0.10 10.06 26.51
C SER A 418 0.74 10.74 25.32
N VAL A 419 1.36 11.90 25.57
CA VAL A 419 2.24 12.59 24.62
C VAL A 419 3.67 12.27 25.02
N PHE A 420 4.53 12.00 24.05
CA PHE A 420 5.95 11.69 24.24
C PHE A 420 6.82 12.47 23.26
N ARG A 421 8.08 12.70 23.62
CA ARG A 421 9.10 13.33 22.77
C ARG A 421 10.16 12.35 22.33
N ASP A 422 10.52 11.46 23.23
CA ASP A 422 11.53 10.41 22.99
C ASP A 422 10.89 9.03 23.06
N ALA A 423 11.30 8.15 22.16
CA ALA A 423 10.76 6.78 22.09
C ALA A 423 10.96 5.99 23.40
N SER A 424 11.98 6.34 24.22
CA SER A 424 12.22 5.72 25.52
C SER A 424 11.14 6.01 26.58
N GLU A 425 10.30 7.03 26.36
CA GLU A 425 9.14 7.35 27.20
C GLU A 425 7.95 6.40 26.96
N VAL A 426 8.03 5.58 25.90
CA VAL A 426 6.93 4.73 25.45
C VAL A 426 7.21 3.26 25.74
N SER A 427 6.30 2.60 26.39
CA SER A 427 6.39 1.16 26.66
C SER A 427 5.06 0.46 26.44
N LEU A 428 5.08 -0.80 25.97
CA LEU A 428 3.89 -1.64 26.08
C LEU A 428 3.66 -1.97 27.54
N PRO A 429 2.44 -1.80 28.05
CA PRO A 429 2.11 -2.24 29.38
C PRO A 429 2.41 -3.74 29.56
N GLU A 430 2.80 -4.11 30.78
CA GLU A 430 2.98 -5.52 31.15
C GLU A 430 1.58 -6.13 31.30
N ASN A 431 1.18 -6.96 30.36
CA ASN A 431 -0.03 -7.80 30.32
C ASN A 431 -1.39 -7.14 30.71
N ARG A 432 -2.38 -7.33 29.84
CA ARG A 432 -3.79 -7.24 30.17
C ARG A 432 -4.34 -8.63 30.42
#